data_cf1245e198a55afa865a7e53da1d7fa5
#
_entry.id   cf1245e198a55afa865a7e53da1d7fa5
#
_cell.length_a   1.000
_cell.length_b   1.000
_cell.length_c   1.000
_cell.angle_alpha   90.00
_cell.angle_beta   90.00
_cell.angle_gamma   90.00
#
_symmetry.space_group_name_H-M   'P 1'
#
loop_
_entity.id
_entity.type
_entity.pdbx_description
1 polymer ?
#
loop_
_entity_poly.entity_id
_entity_poly.type
_entity_poly.pdbx_seq_one_letter_code
_entity_poly.pdbx_strand_id
1 'polypeptide(L)'
;MLQLRIPAEEGWDSEAETFVNLPEVTLRLEHSLVSLSKWESIWHNHFLGRDDLTPEEILSYIGCMSEEPLTDEVLVRLRPDDFDAITNYIKEQRTGTSITERNPRPGSSQYVTSELIYGWMVGCQIPFQPAETWHL
;
A
#
# COMPACT_ATOMS: atom_id res chain seq x y z
N MET A 1 -9.23 3.95 4.01
CA MET A 1 -9.43 2.96 2.92
C MET A 1 -9.69 3.70 1.62
N LEU A 2 -8.90 3.42 0.58
CA LEU A 2 -9.10 3.90 -0.78
C LEU A 2 -9.96 2.90 -1.55
N GLN A 3 -10.94 3.40 -2.30
CA GLN A 3 -11.77 2.58 -3.19
C GLN A 3 -11.56 3.06 -4.63
N LEU A 4 -11.07 2.17 -5.49
CA LEU A 4 -10.89 2.41 -6.91
C LEU A 4 -11.88 1.56 -7.70
N ARG A 5 -12.55 2.17 -8.67
CA ARG A 5 -13.42 1.46 -9.61
C ARG A 5 -12.69 1.25 -10.91
N ILE A 6 -12.48 -0.01 -11.24
CA ILE A 6 -11.93 -0.43 -12.51
C ILE A 6 -13.12 -0.76 -13.42
N PRO A 7 -13.35 0.00 -14.48
CA PRO A 7 -14.53 -0.18 -15.33
C PRO A 7 -14.52 -1.53 -16.03
N ALA A 8 -15.70 -2.00 -16.42
CA ALA A 8 -15.83 -3.17 -17.26
C ALA A 8 -15.16 -2.91 -18.63
N GLU A 9 -14.44 -3.88 -19.12
CA GLU A 9 -13.77 -3.84 -20.43
C GLU A 9 -13.99 -5.13 -21.21
N GLU A 10 -13.92 -5.05 -22.54
CA GLU A 10 -13.86 -6.22 -23.40
C GLU A 10 -12.39 -6.62 -23.57
N GLY A 11 -12.05 -7.81 -23.11
CA GLY A 11 -10.74 -8.43 -23.30
C GLY A 11 -10.75 -9.46 -24.42
N TRP A 12 -9.59 -9.72 -25.01
CA TRP A 12 -9.39 -10.81 -25.95
C TRP A 12 -8.73 -11.99 -25.24
N ASP A 13 -9.41 -13.14 -25.21
CA ASP A 13 -8.84 -14.38 -24.74
C ASP A 13 -8.16 -15.10 -25.91
N SER A 14 -6.83 -15.20 -25.85
CA SER A 14 -6.00 -15.81 -26.91
C SER A 14 -6.13 -17.33 -26.96
N GLU A 15 -6.49 -17.99 -25.86
CA GLU A 15 -6.66 -19.44 -25.80
C GLU A 15 -8.03 -19.86 -26.34
N ALA A 16 -9.07 -19.10 -26.00
CA ALA A 16 -10.42 -19.36 -26.47
C ALA A 16 -10.74 -18.69 -27.83
N GLU A 17 -9.85 -17.83 -28.35
CA GLU A 17 -10.02 -17.02 -29.57
C GLU A 17 -11.37 -16.28 -29.59
N THR A 18 -11.76 -15.70 -28.44
CA THR A 18 -13.05 -15.00 -28.29
C THR A 18 -12.89 -13.76 -27.42
N PHE A 19 -13.83 -12.82 -27.58
CA PHE A 19 -13.96 -11.69 -26.68
C PHE A 19 -14.58 -12.11 -25.35
N VAL A 20 -13.92 -11.74 -24.26
CA VAL A 20 -14.41 -11.96 -22.90
C VAL A 20 -14.78 -10.61 -22.27
N ASN A 21 -15.96 -10.56 -21.70
CA ASN A 21 -16.41 -9.37 -20.98
C ASN A 21 -15.85 -9.41 -19.55
N LEU A 22 -14.91 -8.50 -19.26
CA LEU A 22 -14.32 -8.33 -17.96
C LEU A 22 -15.23 -7.42 -17.12
N PRO A 23 -15.81 -7.91 -16.01
CA PRO A 23 -16.74 -7.11 -15.21
C PRO A 23 -16.05 -5.93 -14.53
N GLU A 24 -16.85 -4.95 -14.10
CA GLU A 24 -16.39 -3.89 -13.21
C GLU A 24 -15.87 -4.49 -11.90
N VAL A 25 -14.70 -4.03 -11.44
CA VAL A 25 -14.09 -4.44 -10.17
C VAL A 25 -13.91 -3.21 -9.28
N THR A 26 -14.31 -3.31 -8.02
CA THR A 26 -14.00 -2.30 -7.01
C THR A 26 -12.85 -2.79 -6.15
N LEU A 27 -11.70 -2.13 -6.26
CA LEU A 27 -10.51 -2.42 -5.49
C LEU A 27 -10.54 -1.63 -4.19
N ARG A 28 -10.37 -2.33 -3.05
CA ARG A 28 -10.30 -1.73 -1.71
C ARG A 28 -8.88 -1.86 -1.19
N LEU A 29 -8.26 -0.71 -0.94
CA LEU A 29 -6.87 -0.63 -0.51
C LEU A 29 -6.76 0.08 0.85
N GLU A 30 -6.02 -0.51 1.80
CA GLU A 30 -5.71 0.13 3.07
C GLU A 30 -4.21 0.20 3.32
N HIS A 31 -3.71 1.43 3.46
CA HIS A 31 -2.34 1.70 3.88
C HIS A 31 -2.26 1.59 5.39
N SER A 32 -1.90 0.42 5.90
CA SER A 32 -1.92 0.08 7.32
C SER A 32 -0.63 -0.61 7.76
N LEU A 33 -0.46 -0.76 9.07
CA LEU A 33 0.69 -1.49 9.63
C LEU A 33 0.72 -2.95 9.18
N VAL A 34 -0.45 -3.57 8.98
CA VAL A 34 -0.54 -4.93 8.43
C VAL A 34 -0.02 -4.99 7.00
N SER A 35 -0.42 -4.04 6.14
CA SER A 35 0.03 -3.96 4.74
C SER A 35 1.54 -3.74 4.67
N LEU A 36 2.06 -2.85 5.52
CA LEU A 36 3.48 -2.55 5.63
C LEU A 36 4.28 -3.79 6.03
N SER A 37 3.85 -4.49 7.09
CA SER A 37 4.50 -5.71 7.59
C SER A 37 4.54 -6.83 6.55
N LYS A 38 3.45 -7.02 5.79
CA LYS A 38 3.40 -7.99 4.69
C LYS A 38 4.45 -7.69 3.62
N TRP A 39 4.53 -6.43 3.19
CA TRP A 39 5.49 -6.02 2.16
C TRP A 39 6.94 -6.14 2.64
N GLU A 40 7.25 -5.66 3.84
CA GLU A 40 8.59 -5.73 4.44
C GLU A 40 9.06 -7.17 4.61
N SER A 41 8.14 -8.11 4.91
CA SER A 41 8.46 -9.54 4.98
C SER A 41 8.81 -10.18 3.63
N ILE A 42 8.30 -9.63 2.52
CA ILE A 42 8.59 -10.10 1.16
C ILE A 42 9.93 -9.53 0.66
N TRP A 43 10.12 -8.23 0.84
CA TRP A 43 11.25 -7.51 0.24
C TRP A 43 12.45 -7.38 1.17
N HIS A 44 12.29 -7.71 2.48
CA HIS A 44 13.33 -7.59 3.51
C HIS A 44 13.97 -6.19 3.54
N ASN A 45 13.15 -5.17 3.33
CA ASN A 45 13.57 -3.78 3.26
C ASN A 45 12.49 -2.88 3.88
N HIS A 46 12.86 -1.66 4.30
CA HIS A 46 11.88 -0.68 4.78
C HIS A 46 11.13 -0.05 3.60
N PHE A 47 9.87 0.26 3.80
CA PHE A 47 9.02 0.91 2.79
C PHE A 47 8.90 2.41 3.05
N LEU A 48 8.67 2.80 4.31
CA LEU A 48 8.42 4.19 4.69
C LEU A 48 9.64 5.08 4.46
N GLY A 49 9.40 6.27 3.92
CA GLY A 49 10.44 7.27 3.68
C GLY A 49 11.35 7.00 2.49
N ARG A 50 10.99 6.05 1.63
CA ARG A 50 11.70 5.77 0.37
C ARG A 50 11.06 6.51 -0.81
N ASP A 51 11.92 7.17 -1.59
CA ASP A 51 11.53 7.80 -2.86
C ASP A 51 12.03 7.01 -4.09
N ASP A 52 12.80 5.93 -3.85
CA ASP A 52 13.47 5.11 -4.87
C ASP A 52 12.77 3.77 -5.14
N LEU A 53 11.49 3.66 -4.82
CA LEU A 53 10.70 2.44 -5.04
C LEU A 53 10.59 2.10 -6.53
N THR A 54 10.88 0.86 -6.87
CA THR A 54 10.70 0.35 -8.22
C THR A 54 9.22 0.12 -8.53
N PRO A 55 8.81 0.10 -9.82
CA PRO A 55 7.43 -0.23 -10.19
C PRO A 55 6.96 -1.58 -9.64
N GLU A 56 7.86 -2.58 -9.59
CA GLU A 56 7.56 -3.91 -9.04
C GLU A 56 7.30 -3.86 -7.52
N GLU A 57 8.09 -3.09 -6.78
CA GLU A 57 7.89 -2.86 -5.35
C GLU A 57 6.56 -2.18 -5.07
N ILE A 58 6.18 -1.20 -5.90
CA ILE A 58 4.89 -0.49 -5.79
C ILE A 58 3.72 -1.43 -6.08
N LEU A 59 3.78 -2.21 -7.15
CA LEU A 59 2.74 -3.19 -7.49
C LEU A 59 2.59 -4.25 -6.38
N SER A 60 3.71 -4.73 -5.85
CA SER A 60 3.71 -5.64 -4.69
C SER A 60 3.04 -5.02 -3.47
N TYR A 61 3.29 -3.72 -3.22
CA TYR A 61 2.66 -3.01 -2.10
C TYR A 61 1.15 -2.84 -2.28
N ILE A 62 0.70 -2.54 -3.50
CA ILE A 62 -0.73 -2.50 -3.83
C ILE A 62 -1.40 -3.84 -3.49
N GLY A 63 -0.74 -4.95 -3.83
CA GLY A 63 -1.19 -6.29 -3.44
C GLY A 63 -1.28 -6.50 -1.92
N CYS A 64 -0.31 -5.97 -1.17
CA CYS A 64 -0.32 -6.04 0.30
C CYS A 64 -1.42 -5.18 0.94
N MET A 65 -1.79 -4.05 0.30
CA MET A 65 -2.86 -3.16 0.76
C MET A 65 -4.26 -3.69 0.44
N SER A 66 -4.39 -4.59 -0.52
CA SER A 66 -5.69 -5.07 -0.97
C SER A 66 -6.33 -6.00 0.06
N GLU A 67 -7.63 -5.79 0.31
CA GLU A 67 -8.44 -6.72 1.13
C GLU A 67 -8.66 -8.06 0.41
N GLU A 68 -8.74 -8.02 -0.92
CA GLU A 68 -8.95 -9.19 -1.76
C GLU A 68 -7.69 -9.51 -2.57
N PRO A 69 -7.42 -10.79 -2.88
CA PRO A 69 -6.28 -11.15 -3.71
C PRO A 69 -6.37 -10.46 -5.07
N LEU A 70 -5.31 -9.73 -5.44
CA LEU A 70 -5.23 -9.13 -6.76
C LEU A 70 -4.82 -10.18 -7.80
N THR A 71 -5.60 -10.25 -8.86
CA THR A 71 -5.26 -11.04 -10.04
C THR A 71 -4.45 -10.19 -11.01
N ASP A 72 -3.60 -10.84 -11.82
CA ASP A 72 -2.83 -10.16 -12.86
C ASP A 72 -3.74 -9.40 -13.84
N GLU A 73 -4.93 -9.94 -14.11
CA GLU A 73 -5.96 -9.33 -14.92
C GLU A 73 -6.39 -7.94 -14.38
N VAL A 74 -6.57 -7.82 -13.07
CA VAL A 74 -6.93 -6.56 -12.43
C VAL A 74 -5.77 -5.58 -12.47
N LEU A 75 -4.54 -6.06 -12.24
CA LEU A 75 -3.33 -5.22 -12.26
C LEU A 75 -3.06 -4.59 -13.63
N VAL A 76 -3.27 -5.34 -14.72
CA VAL A 76 -3.08 -4.85 -16.10
C VAL A 76 -4.09 -3.76 -16.47
N ARG A 77 -5.27 -3.76 -15.84
CA ARG A 77 -6.34 -2.77 -16.08
C ARG A 77 -6.17 -1.48 -15.29
N LEU A 78 -5.20 -1.40 -14.36
CA LEU A 78 -4.90 -0.17 -13.65
C LEU A 78 -4.35 0.89 -14.61
N ARG A 79 -4.92 2.08 -14.54
CA ARG A 79 -4.53 3.24 -15.34
C ARG A 79 -3.50 4.10 -14.62
N PRO A 80 -2.75 4.95 -15.33
CA PRO A 80 -1.84 5.89 -14.68
C PRO A 80 -2.51 6.75 -13.60
N ASP A 81 -3.75 7.21 -13.84
CA ASP A 81 -4.52 7.99 -12.86
C ASP A 81 -4.81 7.22 -11.57
N ASP A 82 -4.98 5.89 -11.67
CA ASP A 82 -5.18 5.02 -10.50
C ASP A 82 -3.90 4.92 -9.66
N PHE A 83 -2.74 4.84 -10.30
CA PHE A 83 -1.44 4.87 -9.61
C PHE A 83 -1.20 6.22 -8.92
N ASP A 84 -1.58 7.33 -9.54
CA ASP A 84 -1.50 8.65 -8.93
C ASP A 84 -2.42 8.75 -7.71
N ALA A 85 -3.64 8.22 -7.81
CA ALA A 85 -4.58 8.17 -6.69
C ALA A 85 -4.05 7.32 -5.53
N ILE A 86 -3.46 6.16 -5.81
CA ILE A 86 -2.83 5.28 -4.82
C ILE A 86 -1.65 5.97 -4.14
N THR A 87 -0.77 6.59 -4.94
CA THR A 87 0.41 7.29 -4.42
C THR A 87 0.03 8.46 -3.52
N ASN A 88 -0.97 9.24 -3.93
CA ASN A 88 -1.50 10.34 -3.14
C ASN A 88 -2.14 9.83 -1.83
N TYR A 89 -2.86 8.72 -1.89
CA TYR A 89 -3.45 8.09 -0.72
C TYR A 89 -2.40 7.62 0.30
N ILE A 90 -1.30 7.02 -0.16
CA ILE A 90 -0.19 6.60 0.71
C ILE A 90 0.51 7.82 1.34
N LYS A 91 0.62 8.92 0.61
CA LYS A 91 1.27 10.16 1.09
C LYS A 91 0.34 11.07 1.88
N GLU A 92 -0.95 10.74 1.97
CA GLU A 92 -1.94 11.58 2.64
C GLU A 92 -1.68 11.67 4.15
N GLN A 93 -1.36 12.87 4.61
CA GLN A 93 -1.27 13.13 6.05
C GLN A 93 -2.68 13.32 6.63
N ARG A 94 -3.14 12.37 7.42
CA ARG A 94 -4.45 12.44 8.12
C ARG A 94 -4.37 13.04 9.51
N THR A 95 -3.25 13.67 9.86
CA THR A 95 -3.05 14.37 11.12
C THR A 95 -2.91 15.86 10.90
N GLY A 96 -3.55 16.67 11.75
CA GLY A 96 -3.34 18.12 11.79
C GLY A 96 -2.05 18.54 12.49
N THR A 97 -1.27 17.60 13.01
CA THR A 97 -0.04 17.88 13.74
C THR A 97 1.17 17.63 12.84
N SER A 98 1.94 18.67 12.55
CA SER A 98 3.26 18.56 11.93
C SER A 98 4.34 18.66 13.00
N ILE A 99 5.20 17.66 13.10
CA ILE A 99 6.36 17.66 13.99
C ILE A 99 7.57 18.08 13.18
N THR A 100 8.06 19.30 13.41
CA THR A 100 9.32 19.75 12.81
C THR A 100 10.44 19.57 13.83
N GLU A 101 11.37 18.68 13.57
CA GLU A 101 12.59 18.56 14.39
C GLU A 101 13.42 19.81 14.24
N ARG A 102 13.54 20.59 15.31
CA ARG A 102 14.34 21.84 15.35
C ARG A 102 15.86 21.61 15.20
N ASN A 103 16.37 20.43 15.56
CA ASN A 103 17.78 20.05 15.42
C ASN A 103 17.85 18.54 15.10
N PRO A 104 17.86 18.13 13.84
CA PRO A 104 18.14 16.75 13.49
C PRO A 104 19.56 16.41 13.96
N ARG A 105 19.70 15.42 14.85
CA ARG A 105 21.01 14.94 15.28
C ARG A 105 21.70 14.29 14.08
N PRO A 106 22.91 14.74 13.68
CA PRO A 106 23.64 14.09 12.60
C PRO A 106 23.96 12.65 13.01
N GLY A 107 23.50 11.67 12.24
CA GLY A 107 23.88 10.27 12.36
C GLY A 107 22.82 9.29 12.83
N SER A 108 21.58 9.69 13.09
CA SER A 108 20.49 8.75 13.40
C SER A 108 19.37 8.79 12.38
N SER A 109 19.64 8.39 11.15
CA SER A 109 18.55 8.02 10.24
C SER A 109 18.13 6.59 10.58
N GLN A 110 17.33 6.44 11.64
CA GLN A 110 16.68 5.18 11.90
C GLN A 110 15.45 5.10 10.98
N TYR A 111 15.46 4.18 10.05
CA TYR A 111 14.29 3.91 9.21
C TYR A 111 13.17 3.34 10.06
N VAL A 112 11.97 3.84 9.86
CA VAL A 112 10.78 3.35 10.56
C VAL A 112 10.25 2.15 9.79
N THR A 113 10.25 0.98 10.45
CA THR A 113 9.71 -0.27 9.93
C THR A 113 8.47 -0.68 10.72
N SER A 114 7.68 -1.60 10.17
CA SER A 114 6.55 -2.19 10.89
C SER A 114 6.96 -2.80 12.22
N GLU A 115 8.10 -3.50 12.27
CA GLU A 115 8.62 -4.13 13.48
C GLU A 115 8.90 -3.10 14.58
N LEU A 116 9.47 -1.94 14.21
CA LEU A 116 9.72 -0.86 15.15
C LEU A 116 8.42 -0.29 15.71
N ILE A 117 7.41 -0.11 14.87
CA ILE A 117 6.08 0.36 15.27
C ILE A 117 5.43 -0.65 16.23
N TYR A 118 5.46 -1.95 15.91
CA TYR A 118 4.96 -3.00 16.81
C TYR A 118 5.72 -3.00 18.14
N GLY A 119 7.03 -2.79 18.13
CA GLY A 119 7.85 -2.65 19.33
C GLY A 119 7.39 -1.48 20.21
N TRP A 120 7.10 -0.33 19.60
CA TRP A 120 6.54 0.83 20.32
C TRP A 120 5.15 0.55 20.87
N MET A 121 4.28 -0.15 20.13
CA MET A 121 2.96 -0.54 20.60
C MET A 121 3.05 -1.42 21.84
N VAL A 122 3.96 -2.39 21.86
CA VAL A 122 4.23 -3.23 23.05
C VAL A 122 4.71 -2.38 24.23
N GLY A 123 5.69 -1.50 23.99
CA GLY A 123 6.24 -0.62 25.02
C GLY A 123 5.20 0.35 25.62
N CYS A 124 4.26 0.81 24.81
CA CYS A 124 3.17 1.70 25.20
C CYS A 124 1.89 0.95 25.65
N GLN A 125 1.90 -0.36 25.66
CA GLN A 125 0.73 -1.22 25.99
C GLN A 125 -0.48 -0.95 25.07
N ILE A 126 -0.24 -0.65 23.80
CA ILE A 126 -1.27 -0.45 22.79
C ILE A 126 -1.64 -1.83 22.21
N PRO A 127 -2.92 -2.25 22.26
CA PRO A 127 -3.34 -3.50 21.66
C PRO A 127 -3.20 -3.45 20.13
N PHE A 128 -2.72 -4.53 19.53
CA PHE A 128 -2.54 -4.60 18.07
C PHE A 128 -3.88 -4.47 17.34
N GLN A 129 -4.89 -5.17 17.79
CA GLN A 129 -6.24 -5.02 17.25
C GLN A 129 -7.02 -3.94 18.04
N PRO A 130 -7.60 -2.97 17.37
CA PRO A 130 -7.69 -2.74 15.92
C PRO A 130 -6.57 -1.85 15.35
N ALA A 131 -5.60 -1.40 16.16
CA ALA A 131 -4.64 -0.35 15.80
C ALA A 131 -3.80 -0.70 14.55
N GLU A 132 -3.48 -1.99 14.31
CA GLU A 132 -2.70 -2.44 13.16
C GLU A 132 -3.39 -2.26 11.81
N THR A 133 -4.73 -2.05 11.81
CA THR A 133 -5.52 -1.81 10.60
C THR A 133 -5.80 -0.34 10.33
N TRP A 134 -5.35 0.55 11.22
CA TRP A 134 -5.49 1.98 11.00
C TRP A 134 -4.61 2.45 9.86
N HIS A 135 -5.03 3.52 9.21
CA HIS A 135 -4.22 4.18 8.19
C HIS A 135 -2.92 4.71 8.83
N LEU A 136 -1.79 4.47 8.19
CA LEU A 136 -0.46 4.93 8.64
C LEU A 136 -0.21 6.38 8.31
#